data_77f901881c9a49aadc7c3affee38f8d6
#
_entry.id   77f901881c9a49aadc7c3affee38f8d6
#
_cell.length_a   1.000
_cell.length_b   1.000
_cell.length_c   1.000
_cell.angle_alpha   90.00
_cell.angle_beta   90.00
_cell.angle_gamma   90.00
#
_symmetry.space_group_name_H-M   'P 1'
#
loop_
_entity.id
_entity.type
_entity.pdbx_description
1 polymer ?
#
loop_
_entity_poly.entity_id
_entity_poly.type
_entity_poly.pdbx_seq_one_letter_code
_entity_poly.pdbx_strand_id
1 'polypeptide(L)'
;MAQTFFGNDYDSVQIGGGKPLPAGGYICRIIKARMTNSSDHLPMVEALFDICEGEYANYFNDKYKASLMKNPQNEYPKNGRAKVVAVDENGNTKKTFKGFVTSIENSNGITLPREDTAFLNALSGKLIGVIFGREEFMGTDGKTHWTTKPRWYRSVEDIDNGNYETPKDVPYVPSTPTPSFSGEGMNSLFGDAPVTELDNFNAAQDDIPF
;
A
#
# COMPACT_ATOMS: atom_id res chain seq x y z
N MET A 1 -13.71 -11.21 47.53
CA MET A 1 -12.66 -10.41 46.88
C MET A 1 -13.32 -9.14 46.37
N ALA A 2 -12.82 -7.96 46.73
CA ALA A 2 -13.34 -6.69 46.21
C ALA A 2 -12.99 -6.59 44.71
N GLN A 3 -13.99 -6.40 43.89
CA GLN A 3 -13.76 -6.06 42.46
C GLN A 3 -13.26 -4.62 42.40
N THR A 4 -12.06 -4.42 41.83
CA THR A 4 -11.53 -3.09 41.54
C THR A 4 -11.81 -2.75 40.08
N PHE A 5 -12.17 -1.50 39.80
CA PHE A 5 -12.35 -1.01 38.42
C PHE A 5 -11.01 -0.82 37.66
N PHE A 6 -9.91 -0.78 38.39
CA PHE A 6 -8.58 -0.56 37.84
C PHE A 6 -7.77 -1.84 37.92
N GLY A 7 -7.30 -2.35 36.79
CA GLY A 7 -6.36 -3.47 36.73
C GLY A 7 -4.98 -3.06 37.23
N ASN A 8 -4.12 -4.04 37.59
CA ASN A 8 -2.74 -3.77 38.03
C ASN A 8 -1.86 -3.14 36.95
N ASP A 9 -2.33 -3.11 35.71
CA ASP A 9 -1.68 -2.60 34.52
C ASP A 9 -2.26 -1.25 34.05
N TYR A 10 -3.21 -0.66 34.81
CA TYR A 10 -3.97 0.53 34.39
C TYR A 10 -3.06 1.68 33.92
N ASP A 11 -1.97 1.97 34.64
CA ASP A 11 -1.05 3.05 34.32
C ASP A 11 -0.13 2.72 33.14
N SER A 12 0.01 1.45 32.79
CA SER A 12 0.81 0.97 31.66
C SER A 12 -0.01 0.76 30.39
N VAL A 13 -1.35 0.73 30.51
CA VAL A 13 -2.25 0.58 29.37
C VAL A 13 -2.24 1.84 28.50
N GLN A 14 -1.71 1.72 27.29
CA GLN A 14 -1.75 2.82 26.33
C GLN A 14 -3.18 3.13 25.91
N ILE A 15 -3.63 4.36 26.17
CA ILE A 15 -4.91 4.89 25.73
C ILE A 15 -4.93 4.91 24.18
N GLY A 16 -5.81 4.13 23.62
CA GLY A 16 -6.03 3.79 22.23
C GLY A 16 -5.53 4.75 21.15
N GLY A 17 -4.78 4.20 20.24
CA GLY A 17 -4.16 4.83 19.10
C GLY A 17 -2.71 4.38 19.02
N GLY A 18 -2.46 3.17 18.51
CA GLY A 18 -1.08 2.69 18.36
C GLY A 18 -0.24 3.73 17.63
N LYS A 19 1.01 3.88 18.08
CA LYS A 19 2.00 4.80 17.48
C LYS A 19 1.92 4.71 15.95
N PRO A 20 1.76 5.82 15.23
CA PRO A 20 1.70 5.78 13.77
C PRO A 20 3.01 5.23 13.22
N LEU A 21 2.93 4.41 12.17
CA LEU A 21 4.12 3.89 11.50
C LEU A 21 4.82 5.05 10.78
N PRO A 22 6.08 5.37 11.07
CA PRO A 22 6.86 6.35 10.32
C PRO A 22 7.09 5.91 8.86
N ALA A 23 7.37 6.88 7.98
CA ALA A 23 7.93 6.58 6.66
C ALA A 23 9.33 5.99 6.82
N GLY A 24 9.69 5.05 5.95
CA GLY A 24 10.98 4.36 5.98
C GLY A 24 10.91 2.92 5.50
N GLY A 25 12.05 2.24 5.53
CA GLY A 25 12.17 0.83 5.16
C GLY A 25 11.97 -0.09 6.37
N TYR A 26 11.24 -1.18 6.14
CA TYR A 26 10.97 -2.20 7.16
C TYR A 26 11.12 -3.60 6.59
N ILE A 27 11.67 -4.50 7.38
CA ILE A 27 11.70 -5.92 7.05
C ILE A 27 10.35 -6.52 7.39
N CYS A 28 9.69 -7.07 6.38
CA CYS A 28 8.36 -7.65 6.50
C CYS A 28 8.37 -9.14 6.16
N ARG A 29 7.43 -9.86 6.72
CA ARG A 29 7.14 -11.26 6.40
C ARG A 29 5.78 -11.38 5.74
N ILE A 30 5.72 -12.02 4.59
CA ILE A 30 4.47 -12.32 3.89
C ILE A 30 3.72 -13.39 4.68
N ILE A 31 2.47 -13.12 5.02
CA ILE A 31 1.59 -14.02 5.77
C ILE A 31 0.82 -14.92 4.80
N LYS A 32 0.24 -14.31 3.77
CA LYS A 32 -0.62 -14.97 2.78
C LYS A 32 -0.67 -14.14 1.51
N ALA A 33 -0.77 -14.81 0.38
CA ALA A 33 -0.98 -14.16 -0.92
C ALA A 33 -2.16 -14.79 -1.67
N ARG A 34 -2.78 -13.98 -2.54
CA ARG A 34 -3.83 -14.43 -3.46
C ARG A 34 -3.76 -13.68 -4.78
N MET A 35 -4.31 -14.28 -5.82
CA MET A 35 -4.59 -13.57 -7.06
C MET A 35 -5.88 -12.76 -6.92
N THR A 36 -5.91 -11.57 -7.49
CA THR A 36 -7.08 -10.70 -7.61
C THR A 36 -6.94 -9.87 -8.89
N ASN A 37 -7.85 -8.96 -9.14
CA ASN A 37 -7.78 -8.06 -10.28
C ASN A 37 -7.64 -6.60 -9.82
N SER A 38 -6.96 -5.79 -10.63
CA SER A 38 -6.95 -4.34 -10.49
C SER A 38 -8.31 -3.74 -10.89
N SER A 39 -8.48 -2.42 -10.75
CA SER A 39 -9.64 -1.68 -11.27
C SER A 39 -9.84 -1.90 -12.78
N ASP A 40 -8.75 -2.06 -13.50
CA ASP A 40 -8.72 -2.25 -14.96
C ASP A 40 -8.78 -3.73 -15.36
N HIS A 41 -9.21 -4.59 -14.43
CA HIS A 41 -9.34 -6.04 -14.60
C HIS A 41 -8.05 -6.80 -14.92
N LEU A 42 -6.88 -6.18 -14.69
CA LEU A 42 -5.58 -6.83 -14.90
C LEU A 42 -5.21 -7.73 -13.71
N PRO A 43 -4.53 -8.88 -13.96
CA PRO A 43 -4.07 -9.78 -12.91
C PRO A 43 -3.18 -9.07 -11.89
N MET A 44 -3.51 -9.23 -10.62
CA MET A 44 -2.81 -8.57 -9.52
C MET A 44 -2.57 -9.55 -8.37
N VAL A 45 -1.37 -9.51 -7.80
CA VAL A 45 -1.06 -10.20 -6.55
C VAL A 45 -1.42 -9.30 -5.37
N GLU A 46 -2.25 -9.79 -4.47
CA GLU A 46 -2.46 -9.20 -3.16
C GLU A 46 -1.78 -10.07 -2.10
N ALA A 47 -0.76 -9.53 -1.44
CA ALA A 47 -0.04 -10.21 -0.38
C ALA A 47 -0.22 -9.47 0.95
N LEU A 48 -0.66 -10.18 1.99
CA LEU A 48 -0.70 -9.68 3.36
C LEU A 48 0.68 -9.87 3.97
N PHE A 49 1.19 -8.87 4.63
CA PHE A 49 2.47 -8.94 5.33
C PHE A 49 2.42 -8.22 6.68
N ASP A 50 3.36 -8.54 7.54
CA ASP A 50 3.61 -7.81 8.77
C ASP A 50 5.08 -7.49 8.94
N ILE A 51 5.38 -6.44 9.69
CA ILE A 51 6.75 -6.10 10.09
C ILE A 51 7.22 -7.17 11.06
N CYS A 52 8.37 -7.78 10.80
CA CYS A 52 8.87 -8.88 11.62
C CYS A 52 10.03 -8.51 12.54
N GLU A 53 10.58 -7.30 12.42
CA GLU A 53 11.74 -6.85 13.19
C GLU A 53 11.60 -5.40 13.69
N GLY A 54 12.38 -5.08 14.73
CA GLY A 54 12.48 -3.73 15.29
C GLY A 54 11.29 -3.31 16.14
N GLU A 55 11.22 -2.01 16.41
CA GLU A 55 10.21 -1.38 17.31
C GLU A 55 8.77 -1.61 16.86
N TYR A 56 8.56 -1.80 15.56
CA TYR A 56 7.23 -1.96 14.94
C TYR A 56 6.91 -3.42 14.59
N ALA A 57 7.63 -4.39 15.13
CA ALA A 57 7.33 -5.81 14.93
C ALA A 57 5.86 -6.12 15.29
N ASN A 58 5.18 -6.90 14.45
CA ASN A 58 3.75 -7.26 14.55
C ASN A 58 2.75 -6.10 14.44
N TYR A 59 3.16 -4.95 13.92
CA TYR A 59 2.36 -3.73 13.87
C TYR A 59 0.98 -3.90 13.23
N PHE A 60 0.91 -4.57 12.10
CA PHE A 60 -0.37 -4.77 11.39
C PHE A 60 -1.20 -5.87 12.03
N ASN A 61 -0.58 -6.93 12.53
CA ASN A 61 -1.25 -8.03 13.21
C ASN A 61 -1.89 -7.58 14.53
N ASP A 62 -1.19 -6.76 15.31
CA ASP A 62 -1.73 -6.24 16.56
C ASP A 62 -2.88 -5.26 16.32
N LYS A 63 -2.77 -4.39 15.30
CA LYS A 63 -3.89 -3.56 14.84
C LYS A 63 -5.09 -4.40 14.38
N TYR A 64 -4.83 -5.48 13.66
CA TYR A 64 -5.88 -6.39 13.21
C TYR A 64 -6.58 -7.06 14.38
N LYS A 65 -5.83 -7.64 15.32
CA LYS A 65 -6.39 -8.25 16.54
C LYS A 65 -7.24 -7.25 17.33
N ALA A 66 -6.73 -6.04 17.54
CA ALA A 66 -7.47 -4.99 18.23
C ALA A 66 -8.75 -4.58 17.48
N SER A 67 -8.74 -4.61 16.15
CA SER A 67 -9.92 -4.31 15.33
C SER A 67 -10.98 -5.43 15.41
N LEU A 68 -10.56 -6.70 15.47
CA LEU A 68 -11.45 -7.86 15.61
C LEU A 68 -12.19 -7.87 16.94
N MET A 69 -11.57 -7.36 18.01
CA MET A 69 -12.24 -7.20 19.33
C MET A 69 -13.41 -6.21 19.25
N LYS A 70 -13.33 -5.21 18.35
CA LYS A 70 -14.39 -4.21 18.12
C LYS A 70 -15.46 -4.72 17.15
N ASN A 71 -15.04 -5.37 16.10
CA ASN A 71 -15.92 -5.97 15.10
C ASN A 71 -15.24 -7.21 14.47
N PRO A 72 -15.74 -8.43 14.72
CA PRO A 72 -15.18 -9.67 14.18
C PRO A 72 -15.16 -9.76 12.64
N GLN A 73 -15.90 -8.90 11.94
CA GLN A 73 -15.95 -8.86 10.48
C GLN A 73 -14.86 -7.94 9.87
N ASN A 74 -14.04 -7.29 10.69
CA ASN A 74 -12.99 -6.43 10.21
C ASN A 74 -11.95 -7.22 9.39
N GLU A 75 -11.49 -6.60 8.32
CA GLU A 75 -10.42 -7.13 7.48
C GLU A 75 -9.04 -6.72 8.01
N TYR A 76 -8.03 -7.47 7.55
CA TYR A 76 -6.62 -7.11 7.78
C TYR A 76 -6.33 -5.68 7.26
N PRO A 77 -5.50 -4.88 7.97
CA PRO A 77 -5.25 -3.49 7.62
C PRO A 77 -4.83 -3.31 6.15
N LYS A 78 -5.42 -2.35 5.46
CA LYS A 78 -5.13 -2.08 4.03
C LYS A 78 -3.65 -1.76 3.82
N ASN A 79 -3.01 -1.08 4.77
CA ASN A 79 -1.60 -0.68 4.70
C ASN A 79 -0.62 -1.84 5.02
N GLY A 80 -1.11 -2.98 5.50
CA GLY A 80 -0.38 -4.23 5.63
C GLY A 80 -0.54 -5.14 4.41
N ARG A 81 -0.85 -4.59 3.24
CA ARG A 81 -1.07 -5.33 1.99
C ARG A 81 -0.21 -4.78 0.87
N ALA A 82 0.49 -5.66 0.17
CA ALA A 82 1.05 -5.38 -1.15
C ALA A 82 -0.01 -5.66 -2.21
N LYS A 83 -0.26 -4.72 -3.11
CA LYS A 83 -1.11 -4.88 -4.29
C LYS A 83 -0.27 -4.58 -5.51
N VAL A 84 0.11 -5.61 -6.26
CA VAL A 84 1.07 -5.49 -7.36
C VAL A 84 0.46 -6.08 -8.63
N VAL A 85 0.18 -5.22 -9.61
CA VAL A 85 -0.33 -5.63 -10.92
C VAL A 85 0.80 -6.34 -11.67
N ALA A 86 0.51 -7.58 -12.16
CA ALA A 86 1.54 -8.45 -12.72
C ALA A 86 1.88 -8.12 -14.17
N VAL A 87 0.88 -7.82 -14.99
CA VAL A 87 1.04 -7.54 -16.41
C VAL A 87 0.28 -6.28 -16.81
N ASP A 88 0.66 -5.69 -17.94
CA ASP A 88 -0.07 -4.59 -18.59
C ASP A 88 -1.20 -5.12 -19.49
N GLU A 89 -1.90 -4.23 -20.17
CA GLU A 89 -3.00 -4.55 -21.09
C GLU A 89 -2.56 -5.39 -22.30
N ASN A 90 -1.27 -5.36 -22.63
CA ASN A 90 -0.67 -6.14 -23.72
C ASN A 90 -0.13 -7.51 -23.25
N GLY A 91 -0.27 -7.84 -21.96
CA GLY A 91 0.25 -9.05 -21.36
C GLY A 91 1.75 -9.00 -21.01
N ASN A 92 2.40 -7.84 -21.09
CA ASN A 92 3.80 -7.70 -20.71
C ASN A 92 3.96 -7.57 -19.19
N THR A 93 4.99 -8.19 -18.65
CA THR A 93 5.29 -8.12 -17.21
C THR A 93 5.62 -6.68 -16.80
N LYS A 94 4.91 -6.16 -15.80
CA LYS A 94 5.19 -4.83 -15.23
C LYS A 94 6.50 -4.84 -14.43
N LYS A 95 7.29 -3.77 -14.57
CA LYS A 95 8.55 -3.59 -13.83
C LYS A 95 8.35 -3.68 -12.32
N THR A 96 7.24 -3.12 -11.80
CA THR A 96 6.89 -3.18 -10.37
C THR A 96 6.68 -4.61 -9.88
N PHE A 97 6.03 -5.46 -10.68
CA PHE A 97 5.86 -6.87 -10.34
C PHE A 97 7.19 -7.63 -10.39
N LYS A 98 8.01 -7.38 -11.42
CA LYS A 98 9.35 -7.97 -11.50
C LYS A 98 10.20 -7.55 -10.29
N GLY A 99 10.17 -6.27 -9.90
CA GLY A 99 10.86 -5.76 -8.71
C GLY A 99 10.38 -6.43 -7.42
N PHE A 100 9.06 -6.58 -7.23
CA PHE A 100 8.47 -7.29 -6.08
C PHE A 100 8.98 -8.74 -5.99
N VAL A 101 8.93 -9.49 -7.09
CA VAL A 101 9.41 -10.89 -7.15
C VAL A 101 10.91 -10.97 -6.85
N THR A 102 11.72 -10.14 -7.52
CA THR A 102 13.18 -10.12 -7.33
C THR A 102 13.55 -9.76 -5.89
N SER A 103 12.83 -8.80 -5.27
CA SER A 103 13.06 -8.44 -3.87
C SER A 103 12.84 -9.63 -2.92
N ILE A 104 11.82 -10.45 -3.17
CA ILE A 104 11.56 -11.66 -2.38
C ILE A 104 12.63 -12.73 -2.66
N GLU A 105 12.96 -12.98 -3.92
CA GLU A 105 13.97 -13.95 -4.30
C GLU A 105 15.33 -13.64 -3.64
N ASN A 106 15.77 -12.38 -3.73
CA ASN A 106 17.02 -11.92 -3.12
C ASN A 106 16.96 -12.00 -1.58
N SER A 107 15.86 -11.58 -0.96
CA SER A 107 15.70 -11.62 0.50
C SER A 107 15.77 -13.03 1.10
N ASN A 108 15.48 -14.05 0.31
CA ASN A 108 15.38 -15.44 0.79
C ASN A 108 16.38 -16.38 0.14
N GLY A 109 17.22 -15.91 -0.79
CA GLY A 109 18.19 -16.75 -1.51
C GLY A 109 17.54 -17.85 -2.33
N ILE A 110 16.39 -17.60 -2.95
CA ILE A 110 15.60 -18.61 -3.67
C ILE A 110 15.19 -18.12 -5.06
N THR A 111 14.73 -19.05 -5.88
CA THR A 111 13.98 -18.74 -7.10
C THR A 111 12.53 -19.18 -6.89
N LEU A 112 11.58 -18.26 -7.10
CA LEU A 112 10.15 -18.55 -6.97
C LEU A 112 9.64 -19.32 -8.21
N PRO A 113 8.66 -20.21 -8.04
CA PRO A 113 7.99 -20.86 -9.17
C PRO A 113 7.35 -19.84 -10.11
N ARG A 114 7.21 -20.17 -11.39
CA ARG A 114 6.57 -19.31 -12.40
C ARG A 114 5.15 -19.76 -12.76
N GLU A 115 4.64 -20.79 -12.11
CA GLU A 115 3.23 -21.21 -12.18
C GLU A 115 2.46 -20.51 -11.07
N ASP A 116 1.30 -19.94 -11.41
CA ASP A 116 0.57 -18.99 -10.54
C ASP A 116 0.24 -19.56 -9.16
N THR A 117 -0.32 -20.77 -9.09
CA THR A 117 -0.70 -21.39 -7.81
C THR A 117 0.52 -21.72 -6.96
N ALA A 118 1.55 -22.28 -7.57
CA ALA A 118 2.80 -22.62 -6.89
C ALA A 118 3.52 -21.34 -6.43
N PHE A 119 3.51 -20.28 -7.24
CA PHE A 119 4.03 -18.96 -6.90
C PHE A 119 3.35 -18.40 -5.65
N LEU A 120 2.02 -18.29 -5.67
CA LEU A 120 1.25 -17.73 -4.55
C LEU A 120 1.47 -18.51 -3.26
N ASN A 121 1.52 -19.84 -3.33
CA ASN A 121 1.79 -20.70 -2.17
C ASN A 121 3.20 -20.51 -1.62
N ALA A 122 4.19 -20.33 -2.53
CA ALA A 122 5.58 -20.14 -2.14
C ALA A 122 5.86 -18.80 -1.46
N LEU A 123 5.00 -17.80 -1.61
CA LEU A 123 5.16 -16.49 -0.97
C LEU A 123 4.98 -16.51 0.54
N SER A 124 4.16 -17.43 1.07
CA SER A 124 3.89 -17.50 2.52
C SER A 124 5.18 -17.74 3.32
N GLY A 125 5.37 -16.95 4.36
CA GLY A 125 6.54 -16.99 5.25
C GLY A 125 7.79 -16.32 4.69
N LYS A 126 7.80 -15.85 3.44
CA LYS A 126 8.97 -15.20 2.84
C LYS A 126 9.18 -13.79 3.36
N LEU A 127 10.45 -13.40 3.44
CA LEU A 127 10.87 -12.06 3.80
C LEU A 127 10.88 -11.14 2.58
N ILE A 128 10.61 -9.85 2.83
CA ILE A 128 10.69 -8.78 1.85
C ILE A 128 10.95 -7.46 2.56
N GLY A 129 11.77 -6.60 1.99
CA GLY A 129 11.89 -5.21 2.40
C GLY A 129 10.73 -4.40 1.82
N VAL A 130 10.04 -3.63 2.67
CA VAL A 130 8.95 -2.74 2.25
C VAL A 130 9.28 -1.32 2.65
N ILE A 131 9.27 -0.43 1.68
CA ILE A 131 9.47 1.01 1.90
C ILE A 131 8.11 1.68 1.99
N PHE A 132 7.86 2.34 3.12
CA PHE A 132 6.62 3.04 3.40
C PHE A 132 6.80 4.54 3.23
N GLY A 133 5.81 5.17 2.61
CA GLY A 133 5.70 6.61 2.48
C GLY A 133 4.42 7.14 3.11
N ARG A 134 4.41 8.42 3.48
CA ARG A 134 3.23 9.10 4.04
C ARG A 134 2.39 9.72 2.96
N GLU A 135 1.08 9.66 3.15
CA GLU A 135 0.08 10.26 2.28
C GLU A 135 -1.02 10.89 3.12
N GLU A 136 -1.38 12.10 2.78
CA GLU A 136 -2.50 12.78 3.40
C GLU A 136 -3.80 12.45 2.66
N PHE A 137 -4.87 12.26 3.41
CA PHE A 137 -6.19 11.97 2.85
C PHE A 137 -7.27 12.73 3.61
N MET A 138 -8.41 12.97 2.95
CA MET A 138 -9.57 13.56 3.57
C MET A 138 -10.32 12.49 4.39
N GLY A 139 -10.46 12.73 5.68
CA GLY A 139 -11.25 11.90 6.58
C GLY A 139 -12.75 12.15 6.44
N THR A 140 -13.56 11.27 6.98
CA THR A 140 -15.03 11.41 7.04
C THR A 140 -15.48 12.55 7.95
N ASP A 141 -14.59 13.03 8.81
CA ASP A 141 -14.78 14.20 9.68
C ASP A 141 -14.50 15.54 8.97
N GLY A 142 -14.20 15.51 7.67
CA GLY A 142 -13.89 16.70 6.87
C GLY A 142 -12.50 17.29 7.13
N LYS A 143 -11.64 16.60 7.89
CA LYS A 143 -10.25 17.01 8.15
C LYS A 143 -9.28 16.14 7.39
N THR A 144 -8.09 16.66 7.11
CA THR A 144 -7.01 15.90 6.53
C THR A 144 -6.28 15.08 7.60
N HIS A 145 -5.93 13.86 7.26
CA HIS A 145 -5.21 12.91 8.10
C HIS A 145 -4.06 12.30 7.33
N TRP A 146 -2.98 11.96 8.03
CA TRP A 146 -1.85 11.26 7.46
C TRP A 146 -1.99 9.75 7.66
N THR A 147 -1.67 9.00 6.61
CA THR A 147 -1.52 7.54 6.65
C THR A 147 -0.19 7.13 6.05
N THR A 148 0.36 6.01 6.49
CA THR A 148 1.59 5.44 5.95
C THR A 148 1.24 4.22 5.13
N LYS A 149 1.66 4.19 3.87
CA LYS A 149 1.34 3.13 2.89
C LYS A 149 2.61 2.53 2.30
N PRO A 150 2.62 1.23 1.92
CA PRO A 150 3.71 0.64 1.14
C PRO A 150 3.81 1.35 -0.22
N ARG A 151 5.04 1.69 -0.61
CA ARG A 151 5.34 2.37 -1.87
C ARG A 151 6.22 1.50 -2.77
N TRP A 152 7.32 0.98 -2.24
CA TRP A 152 8.30 0.21 -3.00
C TRP A 152 8.73 -1.04 -2.25
N TYR A 153 9.30 -1.97 -3.00
CA TYR A 153 9.83 -3.23 -2.48
C TYR A 153 11.32 -3.33 -2.77
N ARG A 154 12.07 -3.84 -1.80
CA ARG A 154 13.52 -4.04 -1.85
C ARG A 154 13.88 -5.38 -1.22
N SER A 155 15.13 -5.79 -1.38
CA SER A 155 15.66 -6.92 -0.61
C SER A 155 15.77 -6.53 0.88
N VAL A 156 15.83 -7.53 1.76
CA VAL A 156 16.14 -7.32 3.18
C VAL A 156 17.50 -6.66 3.33
N GLU A 157 18.50 -7.11 2.55
CA GLU A 157 19.84 -6.53 2.56
C GLU A 157 19.84 -5.03 2.21
N ASP A 158 19.04 -4.59 1.25
CA ASP A 158 18.92 -3.16 0.93
C ASP A 158 18.35 -2.36 2.09
N ILE A 159 17.37 -2.93 2.84
CA ILE A 159 16.79 -2.28 4.02
C ILE A 159 17.83 -2.18 5.13
N ASP A 160 18.54 -3.27 5.44
CA ASP A 160 19.57 -3.32 6.49
C ASP A 160 20.73 -2.36 6.23
N ASN A 161 21.14 -2.27 4.95
CA ASN A 161 22.23 -1.38 4.53
C ASN A 161 21.78 0.08 4.31
N GLY A 162 20.47 0.38 4.42
CA GLY A 162 19.94 1.71 4.14
C GLY A 162 19.99 2.11 2.65
N ASN A 163 20.09 1.14 1.75
CA ASN A 163 20.16 1.35 0.29
C ASN A 163 18.77 1.66 -0.30
N TYR A 164 18.10 2.67 0.23
CA TYR A 164 16.82 3.13 -0.27
C TYR A 164 16.60 4.61 0.07
N GLU A 165 15.76 5.26 -0.70
CA GLU A 165 15.28 6.60 -0.38
C GLU A 165 13.93 6.50 0.33
N THR A 166 13.74 7.31 1.38
CA THR A 166 12.42 7.48 2.00
C THR A 166 11.54 8.32 1.07
N PRO A 167 10.35 7.82 0.68
CA PRO A 167 9.45 8.56 -0.17
C PRO A 167 9.08 9.92 0.43
N LYS A 168 9.00 10.94 -0.41
CA LYS A 168 8.48 12.25 0.01
C LYS A 168 7.03 12.11 0.44
N ASP A 169 6.64 12.90 1.43
CA ASP A 169 5.25 13.01 1.86
C ASP A 169 4.37 13.51 0.71
N VAL A 170 3.22 12.88 0.52
CA VAL A 170 2.23 13.26 -0.49
C VAL A 170 1.10 13.99 0.19
N PRO A 171 0.99 15.32 0.05
CA PRO A 171 -0.10 16.09 0.63
C PRO A 171 -1.42 15.81 -0.10
N TYR A 172 -2.54 15.99 0.61
CA TYR A 172 -3.87 15.90 0.02
C TYR A 172 -4.09 17.06 -0.97
N VAL A 173 -4.43 16.70 -2.21
CA VAL A 173 -4.88 17.67 -3.21
C VAL A 173 -6.38 17.46 -3.40
N PRO A 174 -7.23 18.45 -3.05
CA PRO A 174 -8.66 18.36 -3.33
C PRO A 174 -8.87 18.15 -4.83
N SER A 175 -9.59 17.08 -5.21
CA SER A 175 -10.07 16.98 -6.58
C SER A 175 -11.02 18.16 -6.80
N THR A 176 -10.65 19.14 -7.60
CA THR A 176 -11.57 20.13 -8.12
C THR A 176 -12.69 19.35 -8.82
N PRO A 177 -13.97 19.54 -8.44
CA PRO A 177 -15.04 18.94 -9.19
C PRO A 177 -14.91 19.47 -10.62
N THR A 178 -14.70 18.59 -11.58
CA THR A 178 -14.84 18.95 -13.00
C THR A 178 -16.25 19.54 -13.10
N PRO A 179 -16.41 20.80 -13.54
CA PRO A 179 -17.75 21.36 -13.68
C PRO A 179 -18.48 20.45 -14.65
N SER A 180 -19.48 19.74 -14.16
CA SER A 180 -20.42 19.03 -15.00
C SER A 180 -21.22 20.11 -15.73
N PHE A 181 -20.81 20.41 -16.94
CA PHE A 181 -21.56 21.25 -17.84
C PHE A 181 -22.79 20.44 -18.28
N SER A 182 -23.86 20.54 -17.50
CA SER A 182 -25.19 20.16 -17.95
C SER A 182 -25.59 21.14 -19.03
N GLY A 183 -25.28 20.77 -20.28
CA GLY A 183 -25.67 21.55 -21.44
C GLY A 183 -27.18 21.45 -21.68
N GLU A 184 -27.93 22.44 -21.22
CA GLU A 184 -29.17 22.83 -21.88
C GLU A 184 -29.03 24.30 -22.34
N GLY A 185 -29.00 24.46 -23.66
CA GLY A 185 -29.31 25.69 -24.36
C GLY A 185 -28.21 26.70 -24.48
N MET A 186 -27.42 26.67 -25.57
CA MET A 186 -27.17 27.83 -26.41
C MET A 186 -26.53 27.38 -27.72
N ASN A 187 -27.31 27.42 -28.75
CA ASN A 187 -26.87 27.35 -30.15
C ASN A 187 -26.15 28.66 -30.50
N SER A 188 -25.05 28.46 -31.25
CA SER A 188 -24.38 29.44 -32.13
C SER A 188 -23.79 30.70 -31.48
N LEU A 189 -22.47 30.70 -31.46
CA LEU A 189 -21.59 31.80 -31.94
C LEU A 189 -20.17 31.50 -31.45
N PHE A 190 -19.34 30.96 -32.35
CA PHE A 190 -17.94 31.29 -32.53
C PHE A 190 -17.25 30.14 -33.28
N GLY A 191 -16.60 30.54 -34.34
CA GLY A 191 -16.05 29.73 -35.38
C GLY A 191 -14.87 28.84 -34.97
N ASP A 192 -14.58 27.95 -35.91
CA ASP A 192 -13.46 27.03 -35.97
C ASP A 192 -12.15 27.60 -35.44
N ALA A 193 -11.61 27.00 -34.38
CA ALA A 193 -10.20 27.01 -34.06
C ALA A 193 -9.76 25.57 -33.76
N PRO A 194 -8.61 25.10 -34.23
CA PRO A 194 -8.21 23.72 -34.12
C PRO A 194 -7.89 23.35 -32.66
N VAL A 195 -8.48 22.26 -32.21
CA VAL A 195 -8.19 21.65 -30.92
C VAL A 195 -6.77 21.09 -30.96
N THR A 196 -5.86 21.73 -30.27
CA THR A 196 -4.59 21.10 -29.91
C THR A 196 -4.88 20.15 -28.76
N GLU A 197 -4.56 18.88 -28.97
CA GLU A 197 -4.58 17.82 -27.97
C GLU A 197 -3.83 18.28 -26.72
N LEU A 198 -4.54 18.41 -25.59
CA LEU A 198 -3.94 18.47 -24.27
C LEU A 198 -3.74 17.05 -23.78
N ASP A 199 -2.50 16.62 -23.92
CA ASP A 199 -2.00 15.34 -23.43
C ASP A 199 -2.37 15.10 -21.98
N ASN A 200 -2.94 13.93 -21.77
CA ASN A 200 -3.21 13.28 -20.49
C ASN A 200 -1.94 13.25 -19.62
N PHE A 201 -1.87 14.12 -18.63
CA PHE A 201 -0.90 14.03 -17.54
C PHE A 201 -1.30 12.89 -16.57
N ASN A 202 -1.06 11.69 -17.00
CA ASN A 202 -1.08 10.52 -16.13
C ASN A 202 0.27 9.78 -16.17
N ALA A 203 1.35 10.57 -16.10
CA ALA A 203 2.73 10.09 -16.13
C ALA A 203 3.44 10.50 -14.84
N ALA A 204 3.14 9.82 -13.73
CA ALA A 204 3.93 9.94 -12.51
C ALA A 204 4.02 8.61 -11.74
N GLN A 205 4.21 7.49 -12.44
CA GLN A 205 4.46 6.21 -11.77
C GLN A 205 5.51 5.31 -12.42
N ASP A 206 6.18 5.74 -13.49
CA ASP A 206 7.11 4.85 -14.22
C ASP A 206 8.60 5.19 -14.14
N ASP A 207 9.01 6.25 -13.42
CA ASP A 207 10.44 6.54 -13.25
C ASP A 207 10.92 6.18 -11.84
N ILE A 208 11.35 4.93 -11.68
CA ILE A 208 12.23 4.51 -10.60
C ILE A 208 13.61 4.29 -11.19
N PRO A 209 14.63 5.09 -10.83
CA PRO A 209 16.01 4.79 -11.21
C PRO A 209 16.49 3.54 -10.47
N PHE A 210 17.15 2.67 -11.20
CA PHE A 210 17.81 1.48 -10.69
C PHE A 210 19.10 1.84 -9.94
#